data_1bbcc2f77d79fbef317c7863406a7ab0
#
_entry.id   1bbcc2f77d79fbef317c7863406a7ab0
#
_cell.length_a   1.000
_cell.length_b   1.000
_cell.length_c   1.000
_cell.angle_alpha   90.00
_cell.angle_beta   90.00
_cell.angle_gamma   90.00
#
_symmetry.space_group_name_H-M   'P 1'
#
loop_
_entity.id
_entity.type
_entity.pdbx_description
1 polymer ?
#
loop_
_entity_poly.entity_id
_entity_poly.type
_entity_poly.pdbx_seq_one_letter_code
_entity_poly.pdbx_strand_id
1 'polypeptide(L)'
;MKNFARSALVSVLLLSSMALAQEDNSHRSGYLLDSSPQFRPFLLSVHGVLPYSHFGLGGFPLGVGASFYIPLIANGFIPPVNDEFGLDFGADAIFFTGYRNVFALWIPVSVLWTFHFTNTFSAYVKAGVALRFWPGDPLPLYPDFVGAIGLSWMFSPNVGLRAEAGYPGLKLGLLFAF
;
A
#
# COMPACT_ATOMS: atom_id res chain seq x y z
N MET A 1 27.93 13.93 0.24
CA MET A 1 27.26 13.20 1.32
C MET A 1 26.54 14.08 2.35
N LYS A 2 27.03 15.26 2.74
CA LYS A 2 26.37 16.15 3.74
C LYS A 2 25.00 16.70 3.31
N ASN A 3 24.75 16.88 2.01
CA ASN A 3 23.48 17.44 1.53
C ASN A 3 22.33 16.40 1.49
N PHE A 4 22.66 15.13 1.31
CA PHE A 4 21.65 14.05 1.29
C PHE A 4 21.03 13.82 2.69
N ALA A 5 21.85 13.88 3.73
CA ALA A 5 21.38 13.74 5.11
C ALA A 5 20.47 14.91 5.55
N ARG A 6 20.75 16.13 5.05
CA ARG A 6 19.90 17.30 5.34
C ARG A 6 18.53 17.22 4.65
N SER A 7 18.46 16.75 3.41
CA SER A 7 17.20 16.56 2.69
C SER A 7 16.34 15.49 3.33
N ALA A 8 16.93 14.37 3.77
CA ALA A 8 16.21 13.32 4.47
C ALA A 8 15.66 13.78 5.82
N LEU A 9 16.43 14.60 6.57
CA LEU A 9 15.99 15.14 7.86
C LEU A 9 14.82 16.13 7.71
N VAL A 10 14.84 16.98 6.69
CA VAL A 10 13.76 17.93 6.38
C VAL A 10 12.50 17.18 5.96
N SER A 11 12.62 16.11 5.18
CA SER A 11 11.47 15.28 4.78
C SER A 11 10.82 14.57 5.98
N VAL A 12 11.61 14.07 6.92
CA VAL A 12 11.13 13.44 8.15
C VAL A 12 10.46 14.49 9.07
N LEU A 13 11.00 15.70 9.17
CA LEU A 13 10.43 16.79 9.95
C LEU A 13 9.12 17.33 9.35
N LEU A 14 9.02 17.40 8.03
CA LEU A 14 7.77 17.78 7.35
C LEU A 14 6.69 16.72 7.53
N LEU A 15 7.03 15.42 7.47
CA LEU A 15 6.10 14.33 7.73
C LEU A 15 5.63 14.32 9.19
N SER A 16 6.52 14.62 10.15
CA SER A 16 6.15 14.70 11.57
C SER A 16 5.30 15.93 11.89
N SER A 17 5.50 17.07 11.21
CA SER A 17 4.66 18.26 11.41
C SER A 17 3.25 18.10 10.83
N MET A 18 3.09 17.34 9.74
CA MET A 18 1.77 16.97 9.21
C MET A 18 1.02 16.01 10.14
N ALA A 19 1.71 15.12 10.84
CA ALA A 19 1.13 14.22 11.81
C ALA A 19 0.62 14.95 13.08
N LEU A 20 1.23 16.05 13.46
CA LEU A 20 0.83 16.86 14.63
C LEU A 20 -0.34 17.81 14.35
N ALA A 21 -0.67 18.08 13.08
CA ALA A 21 -1.78 18.95 12.71
C ALA A 21 -3.16 18.27 12.74
N GLN A 22 -3.23 16.99 13.10
CA GLN A 22 -4.44 16.17 13.01
C GLN A 22 -5.00 15.76 14.37
N GLU A 23 -5.09 16.70 15.31
CA GLU A 23 -5.46 16.43 16.70
C GLU A 23 -6.96 16.19 16.93
N ASP A 24 -7.84 16.14 15.92
CA ASP A 24 -9.28 16.01 16.16
C ASP A 24 -10.02 15.07 15.19
N ASN A 25 -9.39 13.95 14.79
CA ASN A 25 -10.06 12.94 13.96
C ASN A 25 -10.49 11.70 14.77
N SER A 26 -11.10 11.92 15.92
CA SER A 26 -11.67 10.86 16.80
C SER A 26 -12.94 10.21 16.24
N HIS A 27 -13.37 10.56 15.04
CA HIS A 27 -14.61 10.04 14.43
C HIS A 27 -14.33 9.03 13.30
N ARG A 28 -13.44 8.07 13.52
CA ARG A 28 -13.51 6.82 12.78
C ARG A 28 -14.60 5.99 13.41
N SER A 29 -15.85 6.20 13.03
CA SER A 29 -16.92 5.32 13.49
C SER A 29 -16.72 3.95 12.89
N GLY A 30 -16.90 2.97 13.67
CA GLY A 30 -16.26 1.79 13.66
C GLY A 30 -16.97 0.55 13.27
N TYR A 31 -18.17 0.56 12.82
CA TYR A 31 -18.86 -0.68 12.52
C TYR A 31 -19.24 -0.76 11.05
N LEU A 32 -19.23 -1.99 10.51
CA LEU A 32 -19.51 -2.25 9.10
C LEU A 32 -20.87 -1.68 8.62
N LEU A 33 -21.85 -1.56 9.50
CA LEU A 33 -23.17 -1.02 9.18
C LEU A 33 -23.36 0.44 9.62
N ASP A 34 -22.29 1.19 9.75
CA ASP A 34 -22.33 2.61 10.04
C ASP A 34 -22.06 3.43 8.78
N SER A 35 -23.10 3.96 8.18
CA SER A 35 -23.06 4.77 6.96
C SER A 35 -22.92 6.28 7.24
N SER A 36 -22.59 6.68 8.47
CA SER A 36 -22.35 8.08 8.77
C SER A 36 -21.15 8.62 7.97
N PRO A 37 -21.15 9.89 7.54
CA PRO A 37 -20.04 10.48 6.82
C PRO A 37 -18.74 10.36 7.62
N GLN A 38 -17.71 9.78 6.98
CA GLN A 38 -16.43 9.51 7.61
C GLN A 38 -15.34 10.33 6.93
N PHE A 39 -14.45 10.87 7.75
CA PHE A 39 -13.17 11.37 7.24
C PHE A 39 -12.25 10.18 6.94
N ARG A 40 -11.68 10.17 5.74
CA ARG A 40 -10.74 9.15 5.31
C ARG A 40 -9.36 9.76 5.11
N PRO A 41 -8.35 9.33 5.88
CA PRO A 41 -7.00 9.83 5.74
C PRO A 41 -6.32 9.31 4.46
N PHE A 42 -5.32 10.04 4.00
CA PHE A 42 -4.32 9.47 3.10
C PHE A 42 -3.51 8.42 3.84
N LEU A 43 -3.13 7.36 3.13
CA LEU A 43 -2.35 6.28 3.73
C LEU A 43 -1.05 6.08 2.97
N LEU A 44 0.07 5.96 3.70
CA LEU A 44 1.35 5.50 3.18
C LEU A 44 1.63 4.11 3.72
N SER A 45 1.90 3.15 2.85
CA SER A 45 2.34 1.81 3.23
C SER A 45 3.81 1.61 2.87
N VAL A 46 4.59 1.07 3.79
CA VAL A 46 5.96 0.57 3.54
C VAL A 46 5.97 -0.91 3.87
N HIS A 47 6.33 -1.75 2.90
CA HIS A 47 6.09 -3.19 3.01
C HIS A 47 7.20 -4.04 2.41
N GLY A 48 7.34 -5.26 2.94
CA GLY A 48 8.04 -6.35 2.31
C GLY A 48 7.14 -7.04 1.27
N VAL A 49 7.74 -7.58 0.21
CA VAL A 49 7.05 -8.28 -0.88
C VAL A 49 7.64 -9.68 -1.03
N LEU A 50 6.78 -10.69 -1.07
CA LEU A 50 7.13 -12.07 -1.36
C LEU A 50 6.37 -12.51 -2.62
N PRO A 51 6.98 -12.41 -3.82
CA PRO A 51 6.31 -12.75 -5.07
C PRO A 51 6.01 -14.24 -5.20
N TYR A 52 4.85 -14.60 -5.76
CA TYR A 52 4.52 -16.00 -6.08
C TYR A 52 5.15 -16.49 -7.37
N SER A 53 5.35 -15.58 -8.33
CA SER A 53 5.89 -15.93 -9.63
C SER A 53 7.42 -15.98 -9.56
N HIS A 54 8.00 -16.96 -10.26
CA HIS A 54 9.45 -17.14 -10.44
C HIS A 54 10.19 -18.00 -9.40
N PHE A 55 9.48 -18.77 -8.58
CA PHE A 55 10.09 -19.86 -7.83
C PHE A 55 10.85 -20.88 -8.73
N GLY A 56 10.55 -20.89 -10.04
CA GLY A 56 11.24 -21.73 -11.03
C GLY A 56 12.62 -21.23 -11.50
N LEU A 57 13.03 -20.02 -11.16
CA LEU A 57 14.33 -19.46 -11.56
C LEU A 57 15.48 -19.83 -10.61
N GLY A 58 15.25 -20.75 -9.68
CA GLY A 58 16.31 -21.31 -8.83
C GLY A 58 16.77 -20.38 -7.72
N GLY A 59 15.95 -19.44 -7.28
CA GLY A 59 16.26 -18.52 -6.19
C GLY A 59 15.04 -18.14 -5.36
N PHE A 60 15.26 -17.47 -4.24
CA PHE A 60 14.21 -16.96 -3.37
C PHE A 60 13.97 -15.47 -3.70
N PRO A 61 12.80 -15.09 -4.24
CA PRO A 61 12.49 -13.69 -4.50
C PRO A 61 12.07 -12.99 -3.20
N LEU A 62 12.64 -11.82 -2.96
CA LEU A 62 12.28 -10.94 -1.85
C LEU A 62 12.29 -9.51 -2.33
N GLY A 63 11.29 -8.73 -1.92
CA GLY A 63 11.20 -7.34 -2.29
C GLY A 63 10.85 -6.42 -1.13
N VAL A 64 10.99 -5.14 -1.40
CA VAL A 64 10.52 -4.06 -0.54
C VAL A 64 9.78 -3.04 -1.40
N GLY A 65 8.79 -2.39 -0.84
CA GLY A 65 8.03 -1.40 -1.58
C GLY A 65 7.37 -0.36 -0.69
N ALA A 66 6.80 0.62 -1.36
CA ALA A 66 5.96 1.62 -0.74
C ALA A 66 4.78 1.92 -1.65
N SER A 67 3.61 2.19 -1.06
CA SER A 67 2.43 2.65 -1.78
C SER A 67 1.73 3.77 -1.04
N PHE A 68 1.06 4.63 -1.82
CA PHE A 68 0.29 5.75 -1.32
C PHE A 68 -1.16 5.59 -1.76
N TYR A 69 -2.08 5.69 -0.81
CA TYR A 69 -3.51 5.58 -1.01
C TYR A 69 -4.20 6.93 -0.86
N ILE A 70 -5.06 7.25 -1.81
CA ILE A 70 -5.89 8.44 -1.85
C ILE A 70 -7.36 8.01 -1.81
N PRO A 71 -8.14 8.33 -0.78
CA PRO A 71 -9.58 8.12 -0.77
C PRO A 71 -10.25 9.04 -1.80
N LEU A 72 -11.02 8.46 -2.72
CA LEU A 72 -11.77 9.21 -3.74
C LEU A 72 -13.24 9.35 -3.37
N ILE A 73 -13.82 8.30 -2.79
CA ILE A 73 -15.21 8.22 -2.34
C ILE A 73 -15.19 7.72 -0.90
N ALA A 74 -15.32 8.65 0.04
CA ALA A 74 -15.19 8.39 1.47
C ALA A 74 -16.35 7.56 2.05
N ASN A 75 -17.54 7.71 1.48
CA ASN A 75 -18.72 6.87 1.75
C ASN A 75 -19.00 6.10 0.48
N GLY A 76 -18.61 4.85 0.43
CA GLY A 76 -18.57 4.04 -0.78
C GLY A 76 -19.89 3.89 -1.55
N PHE A 77 -20.12 2.74 -2.16
CA PHE A 77 -21.23 2.55 -3.07
C PHE A 77 -22.44 1.85 -2.43
N ILE A 78 -22.29 1.28 -1.24
CA ILE A 78 -23.34 0.51 -0.56
C ILE A 78 -23.88 1.32 0.62
N PRO A 79 -25.05 1.96 0.50
CA PRO A 79 -25.56 2.94 1.47
C PRO A 79 -25.56 2.51 2.95
N PRO A 80 -25.86 1.25 3.33
CA PRO A 80 -25.83 0.84 4.73
C PRO A 80 -24.45 0.37 5.22
N VAL A 81 -23.44 0.37 4.35
CA VAL A 81 -22.11 -0.22 4.65
C VAL A 81 -21.08 0.86 4.79
N ASN A 82 -20.22 0.69 5.79
CA ASN A 82 -19.05 1.53 6.01
C ASN A 82 -17.94 1.09 5.05
N ASP A 83 -18.04 1.53 3.82
CA ASP A 83 -17.08 1.25 2.76
C ASP A 83 -16.48 2.53 2.19
N GLU A 84 -15.34 2.42 1.57
CA GLU A 84 -14.68 3.51 0.84
C GLU A 84 -14.06 3.00 -0.44
N PHE A 85 -13.88 3.89 -1.39
CA PHE A 85 -13.22 3.61 -2.65
C PHE A 85 -12.10 4.61 -2.90
N GLY A 86 -10.94 4.14 -3.31
CA GLY A 86 -9.80 5.03 -3.53
C GLY A 86 -8.77 4.48 -4.50
N LEU A 87 -7.75 5.28 -4.74
CA LEU A 87 -6.63 4.99 -5.62
C LEU A 87 -5.38 4.66 -4.80
N ASP A 88 -4.72 3.56 -5.12
CA ASP A 88 -3.45 3.13 -4.53
C ASP A 88 -2.39 3.02 -5.63
N PHE A 89 -1.26 3.69 -5.44
CA PHE A 89 -0.15 3.65 -6.37
C PHE A 89 1.17 3.59 -5.61
N GLY A 90 2.18 2.97 -6.22
CA GLY A 90 3.43 2.76 -5.51
C GLY A 90 4.55 2.21 -6.38
N ALA A 91 5.56 1.68 -5.71
CA ALA A 91 6.66 0.99 -6.34
C ALA A 91 7.17 -0.14 -5.45
N ASP A 92 7.43 -1.30 -6.06
CA ASP A 92 7.98 -2.49 -5.44
C ASP A 92 9.29 -2.85 -6.13
N ALA A 93 10.38 -2.91 -5.37
CA ALA A 93 11.68 -3.37 -5.81
C ALA A 93 11.86 -4.84 -5.39
N ILE A 94 12.01 -5.74 -6.35
CA ILE A 94 12.09 -7.19 -6.13
C ILE A 94 13.46 -7.69 -6.54
N PHE A 95 14.11 -8.42 -5.64
CA PHE A 95 15.43 -9.02 -5.83
C PHE A 95 15.26 -10.53 -5.92
N PHE A 96 15.78 -11.12 -6.98
CA PHE A 96 15.84 -12.56 -7.19
C PHE A 96 17.26 -13.04 -6.89
N THR A 97 17.42 -13.79 -5.79
CA THR A 97 18.70 -14.38 -5.40
C THR A 97 18.79 -15.80 -5.95
N GLY A 98 19.79 -16.12 -6.74
CA GLY A 98 19.96 -17.44 -7.34
C GLY A 98 21.08 -17.45 -8.37
N TYR A 99 20.93 -18.28 -9.43
CA TYR A 99 21.94 -18.44 -10.48
C TYR A 99 22.34 -17.13 -11.19
N ARG A 100 21.41 -16.16 -11.23
CA ARG A 100 21.68 -14.78 -11.64
C ARG A 100 20.93 -13.86 -10.68
N ASN A 101 21.67 -12.99 -9.99
CA ASN A 101 21.05 -11.93 -9.19
C ASN A 101 20.37 -10.93 -10.13
N VAL A 102 19.06 -10.91 -10.14
CA VAL A 102 18.24 -10.05 -10.99
C VAL A 102 17.40 -9.14 -10.10
N PHE A 103 17.26 -7.90 -10.52
CA PHE A 103 16.40 -6.90 -9.93
C PHE A 103 15.21 -6.63 -10.85
N ALA A 104 14.03 -6.50 -10.30
CA ALA A 104 12.83 -6.05 -11.02
C ALA A 104 12.18 -4.90 -10.27
N LEU A 105 11.61 -3.95 -11.00
CA LEU A 105 10.81 -2.87 -10.44
C LEU A 105 9.38 -3.01 -10.93
N TRP A 106 8.42 -2.95 -10.00
CA TRP A 106 7.00 -2.94 -10.24
C TRP A 106 6.41 -1.60 -9.82
N ILE A 107 5.66 -0.95 -10.71
CA ILE A 107 5.01 0.34 -10.46
C ILE A 107 3.50 0.14 -10.61
N PRO A 108 2.81 -0.31 -9.55
CA PRO A 108 1.37 -0.53 -9.58
C PRO A 108 0.58 0.78 -9.48
N VAL A 109 -0.56 0.81 -10.18
CA VAL A 109 -1.64 1.76 -10.01
C VAL A 109 -2.94 0.97 -9.96
N SER A 110 -3.68 1.09 -8.87
CA SER A 110 -4.85 0.25 -8.61
C SER A 110 -5.93 1.01 -7.87
N VAL A 111 -7.15 0.52 -8.00
CA VAL A 111 -8.28 0.94 -7.18
C VAL A 111 -8.45 -0.02 -6.01
N LEU A 112 -8.80 0.53 -4.86
CA LEU A 112 -9.14 -0.22 -3.65
C LEU A 112 -10.59 0.03 -3.31
N TRP A 113 -11.29 -1.03 -2.95
CA TRP A 113 -12.58 -0.98 -2.29
C TRP A 113 -12.42 -1.57 -0.90
N THR A 114 -12.54 -0.71 0.11
CA THR A 114 -12.24 -1.02 1.51
C THR A 114 -13.52 -1.07 2.32
N PHE A 115 -13.64 -2.05 3.18
CA PHE A 115 -14.72 -2.28 4.12
C PHE A 115 -14.21 -2.16 5.54
N HIS A 116 -14.77 -1.26 6.33
CA HIS A 116 -14.40 -1.02 7.73
C HIS A 116 -15.27 -1.83 8.66
N PHE A 117 -14.69 -2.85 9.30
CA PHE A 117 -15.41 -3.73 10.24
C PHE A 117 -15.44 -3.13 11.65
N THR A 118 -14.37 -2.44 12.02
CA THR A 118 -14.23 -1.72 13.30
C THR A 118 -13.41 -0.44 13.09
N ASN A 119 -13.27 0.38 14.11
CA ASN A 119 -12.41 1.59 14.08
C ASN A 119 -10.95 1.28 13.73
N THR A 120 -10.53 0.05 13.98
CA THR A 120 -9.13 -0.34 13.85
C THR A 120 -8.90 -1.38 12.78
N PHE A 121 -9.93 -2.10 12.34
CA PHE A 121 -9.80 -3.23 11.43
C PHE A 121 -10.63 -3.04 10.18
N SER A 122 -9.98 -3.19 9.03
CA SER A 122 -10.62 -3.15 7.72
C SER A 122 -10.07 -4.24 6.79
N ALA A 123 -10.89 -4.62 5.81
CA ALA A 123 -10.47 -5.47 4.70
C ALA A 123 -10.75 -4.75 3.38
N TYR A 124 -10.00 -5.09 2.34
CA TYR A 124 -10.17 -4.49 1.03
C TYR A 124 -9.95 -5.51 -0.10
N VAL A 125 -10.51 -5.18 -1.24
CA VAL A 125 -10.17 -5.76 -2.52
C VAL A 125 -9.48 -4.72 -3.38
N LYS A 126 -8.52 -5.17 -4.19
CA LYS A 126 -7.66 -4.32 -5.00
C LYS A 126 -7.59 -4.86 -6.42
N ALA A 127 -7.72 -3.99 -7.40
CA ALA A 127 -7.55 -4.32 -8.81
C ALA A 127 -6.90 -3.16 -9.56
N GLY A 128 -6.03 -3.48 -10.52
CA GLY A 128 -5.34 -2.44 -11.28
C GLY A 128 -4.35 -2.98 -12.28
N VAL A 129 -3.46 -2.09 -12.70
CA VAL A 129 -2.39 -2.35 -13.65
C VAL A 129 -1.05 -1.98 -13.02
N ALA A 130 0.01 -2.57 -13.53
CA ALA A 130 1.37 -2.22 -13.16
C ALA A 130 2.25 -2.08 -14.40
N LEU A 131 3.28 -1.26 -14.30
CA LEU A 131 4.41 -1.29 -15.19
C LEU A 131 5.53 -2.08 -14.53
N ARG A 132 5.95 -3.16 -15.18
CA ARG A 132 7.07 -3.99 -14.73
C ARG A 132 8.31 -3.67 -15.53
N PHE A 133 9.35 -3.29 -14.85
CA PHE A 133 10.67 -3.09 -15.43
C PHE A 133 11.56 -4.29 -15.07
N TRP A 134 12.12 -4.95 -16.11
CA TRP A 134 13.01 -6.07 -15.95
C TRP A 134 14.32 -5.81 -16.71
N PRO A 135 15.40 -5.47 -15.99
CA PRO A 135 16.70 -5.22 -16.64
C PRO A 135 17.22 -6.46 -17.34
N GLY A 136 17.71 -6.29 -18.58
CA GLY A 136 18.28 -7.38 -19.38
C GLY A 136 17.34 -7.99 -20.40
N ASP A 137 16.07 -7.63 -20.41
CA ASP A 137 15.15 -7.99 -21.48
C ASP A 137 15.25 -7.03 -22.66
N PRO A 138 14.99 -7.49 -23.90
CA PRO A 138 14.94 -6.64 -25.10
C PRO A 138 13.89 -5.54 -25.02
N LEU A 139 12.77 -5.81 -24.34
CA LEU A 139 11.75 -4.86 -23.97
C LEU A 139 11.72 -4.80 -22.43
N PRO A 140 12.44 -3.88 -21.79
CA PRO A 140 12.58 -3.88 -20.34
C PRO A 140 11.31 -3.44 -19.59
N LEU A 141 10.29 -2.95 -20.28
CA LEU A 141 9.07 -2.44 -19.70
C LEU A 141 7.84 -3.20 -20.21
N TYR A 142 7.12 -3.85 -19.31
CA TYR A 142 5.91 -4.63 -19.63
C TYR A 142 4.71 -4.12 -18.84
N PRO A 143 3.54 -4.00 -19.45
CA PRO A 143 2.29 -3.88 -18.72
C PRO A 143 1.99 -5.20 -18.02
N ASP A 144 1.49 -5.10 -16.80
CA ASP A 144 1.08 -6.22 -15.98
C ASP A 144 -0.21 -5.86 -15.24
N PHE A 145 -0.86 -6.83 -14.60
CA PHE A 145 -2.04 -6.57 -13.79
C PHE A 145 -1.72 -6.68 -12.30
N VAL A 146 -2.58 -6.10 -11.48
CA VAL A 146 -2.53 -6.24 -10.02
C VAL A 146 -3.92 -6.64 -9.56
N GLY A 147 -3.98 -7.66 -8.71
CA GLY A 147 -5.23 -8.09 -8.09
C GLY A 147 -4.94 -8.72 -6.74
N ALA A 148 -5.55 -8.19 -5.68
CA ALA A 148 -5.28 -8.66 -4.33
C ALA A 148 -6.48 -8.47 -3.42
N ILE A 149 -6.48 -9.22 -2.32
CA ILE A 149 -7.26 -8.96 -1.12
C ILE A 149 -6.31 -8.57 0.00
N GLY A 150 -6.75 -7.72 0.91
CA GLY A 150 -5.91 -7.29 2.01
C GLY A 150 -6.68 -6.96 3.27
N LEU A 151 -5.90 -6.85 4.34
CA LEU A 151 -6.36 -6.49 5.67
C LEU A 151 -5.51 -5.32 6.17
N SER A 152 -6.13 -4.41 6.92
CA SER A 152 -5.43 -3.36 7.65
C SER A 152 -5.87 -3.37 9.11
N TRP A 153 -4.91 -3.17 9.98
CA TRP A 153 -5.13 -3.06 11.41
C TRP A 153 -4.40 -1.85 11.97
N MET A 154 -5.15 -0.85 12.41
CA MET A 154 -4.63 0.36 13.04
C MET A 154 -4.52 0.13 14.54
N PHE A 155 -3.30 0.12 15.08
CA PHE A 155 -3.06 0.01 16.53
C PHE A 155 -2.87 1.38 17.19
N SER A 156 -2.77 2.44 16.40
CA SER A 156 -2.87 3.84 16.83
C SER A 156 -3.62 4.65 15.77
N PRO A 157 -4.01 5.90 16.04
CA PRO A 157 -4.69 6.75 15.05
C PRO A 157 -3.92 6.90 13.74
N ASN A 158 -2.61 6.90 13.79
CA ASN A 158 -1.74 7.19 12.66
C ASN A 158 -0.88 6.03 12.20
N VAL A 159 -0.83 4.90 12.93
CA VAL A 159 0.07 3.78 12.60
C VAL A 159 -0.69 2.46 12.68
N GLY A 160 -0.44 1.61 11.72
CA GLY A 160 -1.04 0.29 11.62
C GLY A 160 -0.17 -0.72 10.88
N LEU A 161 -0.75 -1.89 10.65
CA LEU A 161 -0.22 -2.95 9.83
C LEU A 161 -1.12 -3.14 8.60
N ARG A 162 -0.51 -3.52 7.49
CA ARG A 162 -1.18 -3.91 6.26
C ARG A 162 -0.65 -5.27 5.81
N ALA A 163 -1.56 -6.20 5.55
CA ALA A 163 -1.25 -7.48 4.93
C ALA A 163 -2.05 -7.62 3.64
N GLU A 164 -1.44 -8.10 2.57
CA GLU A 164 -2.04 -8.22 1.26
C GLU A 164 -1.65 -9.56 0.64
N ALA A 165 -2.60 -10.26 0.05
CA ALA A 165 -2.41 -11.50 -0.68
C ALA A 165 -3.04 -11.38 -2.07
N GLY A 166 -2.24 -11.62 -3.10
CA GLY A 166 -2.69 -11.51 -4.49
C GLY A 166 -1.54 -11.53 -5.47
N TYR A 167 -1.76 -11.07 -6.69
CA TYR A 167 -0.71 -10.95 -7.67
C TYR A 167 -0.06 -9.55 -7.60
N PRO A 168 1.27 -9.43 -7.52
CA PRO A 168 2.26 -10.48 -7.81
C PRO A 168 2.71 -11.34 -6.61
N GLY A 169 2.18 -11.15 -5.39
CA GLY A 169 2.65 -11.90 -4.24
C GLY A 169 1.98 -11.53 -2.92
N LEU A 170 2.60 -11.97 -1.83
CA LEU A 170 2.24 -11.53 -0.48
C LEU A 170 2.96 -10.22 -0.15
N LYS A 171 2.27 -9.32 0.55
CA LYS A 171 2.85 -8.10 1.10
C LYS A 171 2.49 -7.98 2.58
N LEU A 172 3.46 -7.55 3.38
CA LEU A 172 3.28 -7.25 4.79
C LEU A 172 4.08 -5.99 5.13
N GLY A 173 3.45 -5.03 5.79
CA GLY A 173 4.12 -3.78 6.10
C GLY A 173 3.43 -2.90 7.11
N LEU A 174 4.07 -1.77 7.37
CA LEU A 174 3.55 -0.70 8.19
C LEU A 174 2.65 0.21 7.35
N LEU A 175 1.61 0.72 7.99
CA LEU A 175 0.66 1.67 7.44
C LEU A 175 0.69 2.95 8.26
N PHE A 176 0.80 4.09 7.59
CA PHE A 176 0.81 5.42 8.20
C PHE A 176 -0.36 6.23 7.64
N ALA A 177 -1.15 6.83 8.54
CA ALA A 177 -2.30 7.67 8.20
C ALA A 177 -2.00 9.15 8.47
N PHE A 178 -2.44 10.02 7.53
CA PHE A 178 -2.21 11.48 7.57
C PHE A 178 -3.52 12.26 7.44
#